data_d232e6b3e18385669def726a30748bf5
#
_entry.id   d232e6b3e18385669def726a30748bf5
#
_cell.length_a   1.000
_cell.length_b   1.000
_cell.length_c   1.000
_cell.angle_alpha   90.00
_cell.angle_beta   90.00
_cell.angle_gamma   90.00
#
_symmetry.space_group_name_H-M   'P 1'
#
loop_
_entity.id
_entity.type
_entity.pdbx_description
1 polymer ?
#
loop_
_entity_poly.entity_id
_entity_poly.type
_entity_poly.pdbx_seq_one_letter_code
_entity_poly.pdbx_strand_id
1 'polypeptide(L)'
;MNTKRKLAAIVFTDIVGFTRITADDQSKALDLLNQQKKLLKPIVENHNGQWVKEIGDGLLLTFITVIDAVNCSIKFQDITKNIESLNLRIGIHQGEIIVQENDVLGDDVNIASRIEPFSAEGGIAISNKVNDAITVSY
;
A
#
# COMPACT_ATOMS: atom_id res chain seq x y z
N MET A 1 25.11 -4.72 -12.17
CA MET A 1 23.96 -4.06 -11.54
C MET A 1 22.67 -4.55 -12.18
N ASN A 2 21.79 -5.12 -11.37
CA ASN A 2 20.56 -5.68 -11.89
C ASN A 2 19.42 -4.67 -11.75
N THR A 3 19.31 -3.82 -12.77
CA THR A 3 18.24 -2.83 -12.84
C THR A 3 17.25 -3.31 -13.90
N LYS A 4 15.98 -3.45 -13.49
CA LYS A 4 14.90 -3.86 -14.39
C LYS A 4 13.81 -2.81 -14.41
N ARG A 5 13.31 -2.51 -15.61
CA ARG A 5 12.09 -1.71 -15.78
C ARG A 5 10.93 -2.65 -16.01
N LYS A 6 9.80 -2.37 -15.35
CA LYS A 6 8.59 -3.12 -15.61
C LYS A 6 7.36 -2.30 -15.26
N LEU A 7 6.25 -2.66 -15.87
CA LEU A 7 4.94 -2.12 -15.50
C LEU A 7 4.45 -2.80 -14.23
N ALA A 8 3.94 -2.04 -13.30
CA ALA A 8 3.41 -2.58 -12.05
C ALA A 8 2.28 -1.72 -11.50
N ALA A 9 1.44 -2.33 -10.68
CA ALA A 9 0.54 -1.59 -9.82
C ALA A 9 1.28 -1.28 -8.53
N ILE A 10 1.22 -0.04 -8.09
CA ILE A 10 1.99 0.49 -6.97
C ILE A 10 1.00 0.91 -5.88
N VAL A 11 1.20 0.40 -4.67
CA VAL A 11 0.30 0.67 -3.54
C VAL A 11 1.09 1.33 -2.42
N PHE A 12 0.59 2.46 -1.94
CA PHE A 12 1.04 3.09 -0.71
C PHE A 12 -0.06 3.06 0.32
N THR A 13 0.30 2.82 1.56
CA THR A 13 -0.64 2.89 2.69
C THR A 13 -0.04 3.71 3.81
N ASP A 14 -0.91 4.24 4.68
CA ASP A 14 -0.48 4.75 5.97
C ASP A 14 -1.54 4.43 7.04
N ILE A 15 -1.14 4.57 8.30
CA ILE A 15 -2.04 4.41 9.44
C ILE A 15 -2.50 5.80 9.88
N VAL A 16 -3.80 6.04 9.84
CA VAL A 16 -4.38 7.32 10.23
C VAL A 16 -4.06 7.62 11.69
N GLY A 17 -3.52 8.81 11.94
CA GLY A 17 -3.22 9.26 13.29
C GLY A 17 -2.01 8.63 13.95
N PHE A 18 -1.15 7.96 13.19
CA PHE A 18 -0.01 7.24 13.77
C PHE A 18 0.96 8.16 14.53
N THR A 19 1.21 9.36 14.03
CA THR A 19 2.07 10.33 14.72
C THR A 19 1.56 10.64 16.13
N ARG A 20 0.24 10.80 16.24
CA ARG A 20 -0.41 11.07 17.54
C ARG A 20 -0.33 9.86 18.46
N ILE A 21 -0.56 8.66 17.91
CA ILE A 21 -0.45 7.42 18.68
C ILE A 21 0.97 7.27 19.22
N THR A 22 1.98 7.54 18.39
CA THR A 22 3.39 7.48 18.80
C THR A 22 3.69 8.46 19.91
N ALA A 23 3.17 9.70 19.81
CA ALA A 23 3.38 10.73 20.83
C ALA A 23 2.75 10.35 22.17
N ASP A 24 1.57 9.71 22.12
CA ASP A 24 0.85 9.33 23.32
C ASP A 24 1.39 8.05 23.97
N ASP A 25 1.81 7.07 23.16
CA ASP A 25 2.26 5.77 23.65
C ASP A 25 3.13 5.07 22.61
N GLN A 26 4.44 5.18 22.75
CA GLN A 26 5.39 4.57 21.82
C GLN A 26 5.28 3.05 21.77
N SER A 27 5.00 2.42 22.88
CA SER A 27 4.85 0.97 22.94
C SER A 27 3.65 0.50 22.14
N LYS A 28 2.53 1.22 22.25
CA LYS A 28 1.33 0.94 21.45
C LYS A 28 1.61 1.12 19.96
N ALA A 29 2.35 2.16 19.59
CA ALA A 29 2.70 2.41 18.20
C ALA A 29 3.52 1.25 17.61
N LEU A 30 4.51 0.76 18.37
CA LEU A 30 5.30 -0.39 17.94
C LEU A 30 4.45 -1.65 17.79
N ASP A 31 3.53 -1.89 18.72
CA ASP A 31 2.63 -3.02 18.65
C ASP A 31 1.74 -2.96 17.42
N LEU A 32 1.25 -1.76 17.05
CA LEU A 32 0.46 -1.56 15.84
C LEU A 32 1.26 -1.89 14.58
N LEU A 33 2.52 -1.45 14.51
CA LEU A 33 3.38 -1.77 13.36
C LEU A 33 3.60 -3.28 13.22
N ASN A 34 3.86 -3.94 14.34
CA ASN A 34 4.06 -5.40 14.34
C ASN A 34 2.78 -6.13 13.95
N GLN A 35 1.64 -5.69 14.47
CA GLN A 35 0.35 -6.25 14.14
C GLN A 35 0.02 -6.05 12.66
N GLN A 36 0.27 -4.85 12.13
CA GLN A 36 0.08 -4.54 10.72
C GLN A 36 0.86 -5.50 9.83
N LYS A 37 2.15 -5.65 10.09
CA LYS A 37 3.00 -6.54 9.31
C LYS A 37 2.53 -7.99 9.37
N LYS A 38 2.25 -8.46 10.56
CA LYS A 38 1.82 -9.85 10.79
C LYS A 38 0.51 -10.16 10.07
N LEU A 39 -0.44 -9.22 10.06
CA LEU A 39 -1.73 -9.40 9.43
C LEU A 39 -1.68 -9.24 7.92
N LEU A 40 -0.97 -8.21 7.44
CA LEU A 40 -1.07 -7.80 6.04
C LEU A 40 -0.08 -8.50 5.12
N LYS A 41 1.09 -8.89 5.61
CA LYS A 41 2.09 -9.51 4.75
C LYS A 41 1.60 -10.79 4.07
N PRO A 42 0.92 -11.73 4.77
CA PRO A 42 0.34 -12.90 4.10
C PRO A 42 -0.69 -12.55 3.04
N ILE A 43 -1.46 -11.47 3.24
CA ILE A 43 -2.45 -11.03 2.27
C ILE A 43 -1.76 -10.56 0.99
N VAL A 44 -0.68 -9.79 1.12
CA VAL A 44 0.11 -9.36 -0.04
C VAL A 44 0.62 -10.56 -0.82
N GLU A 45 1.19 -11.53 -0.13
CA GLU A 45 1.71 -12.75 -0.75
C GLU A 45 0.62 -13.54 -1.47
N ASN A 46 -0.57 -13.64 -0.88
CA ASN A 46 -1.71 -14.34 -1.47
C ASN A 46 -2.28 -13.64 -2.70
N HIS A 47 -1.93 -12.38 -2.91
CA HIS A 47 -2.35 -11.61 -4.08
C HIS A 47 -1.21 -11.37 -5.07
N ASN A 48 -0.17 -12.20 -5.02
CA ASN A 48 0.98 -12.11 -5.91
C ASN A 48 1.72 -10.77 -5.81
N GLY A 49 1.68 -10.16 -4.63
CA GLY A 49 2.32 -8.88 -4.38
C GLY A 49 3.73 -9.01 -3.79
N GLN A 50 4.44 -7.91 -3.83
CA GLN A 50 5.75 -7.77 -3.20
C GLN A 50 5.64 -6.76 -2.07
N TRP A 51 6.10 -7.15 -0.91
CA TRP A 51 6.27 -6.26 0.24
C TRP A 51 7.61 -5.57 0.06
N VAL A 52 7.60 -4.40 -0.60
CA VAL A 52 8.84 -3.75 -0.99
C VAL A 52 9.57 -3.19 0.22
N LYS A 53 8.89 -2.32 0.96
CA LYS A 53 9.48 -1.77 2.19
C LYS A 53 8.44 -1.09 3.07
N GLU A 54 8.82 -0.89 4.32
CA GLU A 54 8.07 -0.11 5.30
C GLU A 54 8.69 1.28 5.39
N ILE A 55 7.87 2.32 5.39
CA ILE A 55 8.29 3.71 5.47
C ILE A 55 7.55 4.35 6.65
N GLY A 56 8.17 4.33 7.83
CA GLY A 56 7.46 4.72 9.05
C GLY A 56 6.27 3.78 9.30
N ASP A 57 5.07 4.35 9.37
CA ASP A 57 3.83 3.58 9.47
C ASP A 57 3.27 3.13 8.13
N GLY A 58 3.86 3.61 7.05
CA GLY A 58 3.41 3.32 5.69
C GLY A 58 4.02 2.09 5.09
N LEU A 59 3.37 1.58 4.05
CA LEU A 59 3.84 0.44 3.27
C LEU A 59 3.98 0.84 1.82
N LEU A 60 5.01 0.32 1.17
CA LEU A 60 5.16 0.37 -0.28
C LEU A 60 5.10 -1.06 -0.80
N LEU A 61 4.08 -1.32 -1.61
CA LEU A 61 3.81 -2.64 -2.18
C LEU A 61 3.72 -2.52 -3.70
N THR A 62 4.08 -3.59 -4.40
CA THR A 62 3.87 -3.67 -5.84
C THR A 62 3.19 -4.97 -6.22
N PHE A 63 2.43 -4.92 -7.31
CA PHE A 63 1.69 -6.07 -7.85
C PHE A 63 1.86 -6.11 -9.36
N ILE A 64 1.81 -7.31 -9.91
CA ILE A 64 1.91 -7.48 -11.36
C ILE A 64 0.69 -6.88 -12.05
N THR A 65 -0.49 -7.02 -11.46
CA THR A 65 -1.74 -6.53 -12.05
C THR A 65 -2.45 -5.56 -11.13
N VAL A 66 -3.20 -4.64 -11.73
CA VAL A 66 -4.07 -3.72 -10.99
C VAL A 66 -5.14 -4.50 -10.21
N ILE A 67 -5.67 -5.56 -10.79
CA ILE A 67 -6.71 -6.38 -10.15
C ILE A 67 -6.20 -6.95 -8.83
N ASP A 68 -4.99 -7.51 -8.82
CA ASP A 68 -4.40 -8.05 -7.59
C ASP A 68 -4.21 -6.94 -6.55
N ALA A 69 -3.73 -5.77 -6.97
CA ALA A 69 -3.55 -4.63 -6.07
C ALA A 69 -4.87 -4.17 -5.45
N VAL A 70 -5.92 -4.07 -6.27
CA VAL A 70 -7.24 -3.64 -5.81
C VAL A 70 -7.83 -4.67 -4.84
N ASN A 71 -7.79 -5.94 -5.20
CA ASN A 71 -8.34 -7.00 -4.36
C ASN A 71 -7.59 -7.11 -3.04
N CYS A 72 -6.28 -6.98 -3.05
CA CYS A 72 -5.46 -6.95 -1.84
C CYS A 72 -5.85 -5.76 -0.94
N SER A 73 -6.01 -4.58 -1.53
CA SER A 73 -6.38 -3.36 -0.80
C SER A 73 -7.76 -3.46 -0.18
N ILE A 74 -8.72 -4.04 -0.90
CA ILE A 74 -10.07 -4.31 -0.36
C ILE A 74 -9.96 -5.24 0.85
N LYS A 75 -9.16 -6.30 0.73
CA LYS A 75 -8.95 -7.25 1.83
C LYS A 75 -8.31 -6.58 3.04
N PHE A 76 -7.34 -5.68 2.81
CA PHE A 76 -6.73 -4.90 3.87
C PHE A 76 -7.79 -4.14 4.65
N GLN A 77 -8.65 -3.40 3.95
CA GLN A 77 -9.69 -2.60 4.60
C GLN A 77 -10.73 -3.48 5.32
N ASP A 78 -11.06 -4.61 4.73
CA ASP A 78 -11.99 -5.54 5.34
C ASP A 78 -11.47 -6.10 6.67
N ILE A 79 -10.20 -6.45 6.72
CA ILE A 79 -9.58 -7.01 7.93
C ILE A 79 -9.33 -5.95 9.00
N THR A 80 -8.88 -4.75 8.60
CA THR A 80 -8.46 -3.72 9.57
C THR A 80 -9.61 -2.89 10.10
N LYS A 81 -10.76 -2.86 9.43
CA LYS A 81 -11.89 -1.98 9.83
C LYS A 81 -12.36 -2.20 11.26
N ASN A 82 -12.20 -3.39 11.81
CA ASN A 82 -12.63 -3.72 13.17
C ASN A 82 -11.48 -3.76 14.17
N ILE A 83 -10.29 -3.32 13.77
CA ILE A 83 -9.11 -3.30 14.64
C ILE A 83 -8.89 -1.87 15.11
N GLU A 84 -8.96 -1.67 16.43
CA GLU A 84 -8.79 -0.35 17.03
C GLU A 84 -7.45 0.26 16.62
N SER A 85 -7.46 1.51 16.20
CA SER A 85 -6.29 2.32 15.84
C SER A 85 -5.55 1.85 14.59
N LEU A 86 -6.03 0.81 13.92
CA LEU A 86 -5.44 0.35 12.66
C LEU A 86 -6.33 0.76 11.47
N ASN A 87 -6.50 2.07 11.32
CA ASN A 87 -7.28 2.64 10.23
C ASN A 87 -6.34 3.04 9.11
N LEU A 88 -6.58 2.53 7.91
CA LEU A 88 -5.67 2.74 6.79
C LEU A 88 -6.22 3.71 5.76
N ARG A 89 -5.32 4.53 5.19
CA ARG A 89 -5.50 5.15 3.88
C ARG A 89 -4.68 4.33 2.89
N ILE A 90 -5.24 4.12 1.70
CA ILE A 90 -4.59 3.34 0.65
C ILE A 90 -4.68 4.12 -0.66
N GLY A 91 -3.56 4.21 -1.38
CA GLY A 91 -3.50 4.79 -2.72
C GLY A 91 -2.91 3.81 -3.71
N ILE A 92 -3.51 3.72 -4.89
CA ILE A 92 -3.06 2.80 -5.95
C ILE A 92 -2.85 3.56 -7.25
N HIS A 93 -1.71 3.32 -7.88
CA HIS A 93 -1.38 3.84 -9.21
C HIS A 93 -0.78 2.72 -10.04
N GLN A 94 -0.83 2.86 -11.35
CA GLN A 94 -0.17 1.94 -12.27
C GLN A 94 0.84 2.71 -13.09
N GLY A 95 2.04 2.17 -13.23
CA GLY A 95 3.06 2.80 -14.03
C GLY A 95 4.32 1.97 -14.13
N GLU A 96 5.31 2.54 -14.79
CA GLU A 96 6.61 1.91 -14.94
C GLU A 96 7.45 2.13 -13.68
N ILE A 97 8.06 1.05 -13.21
CA ILE A 97 8.98 1.09 -12.08
C ILE A 97 10.35 0.58 -12.48
N ILE A 98 11.36 1.02 -11.76
CA ILE A 98 12.72 0.52 -11.87
C ILE A 98 12.97 -0.30 -10.61
N VAL A 99 13.17 -1.60 -10.77
CA VAL A 99 13.40 -2.51 -9.65
C VAL A 99 14.88 -2.56 -9.35
N GLN A 100 15.25 -2.25 -8.11
CA GLN A 100 16.58 -2.45 -7.58
C GLN A 100 16.45 -3.31 -6.33
N GLU A 101 17.48 -3.93 -5.86
CA GLU A 101 17.44 -4.84 -4.71
C GLU A 101 16.29 -4.44 -3.73
N ASN A 102 15.99 -4.39 -2.79
CA ASN A 102 14.89 -4.16 -1.88
C ASN A 102 14.14 -2.82 -2.09
N ASP A 103 14.12 -2.27 -3.30
CA ASP A 103 13.44 -1.00 -3.56
C ASP A 103 12.90 -0.92 -4.99
N VAL A 104 12.03 0.05 -5.20
CA VAL A 104 11.53 0.43 -6.52
C VAL A 104 11.61 1.93 -6.67
N LEU A 105 11.93 2.41 -7.87
CA LEU A 105 12.14 3.82 -8.17
C LEU A 105 11.34 4.21 -9.40
N GLY A 106 11.14 5.49 -9.58
CA GLY A 106 10.54 6.08 -10.78
C GLY A 106 9.49 7.12 -10.45
N ASP A 107 9.11 7.89 -11.47
CA ASP A 107 8.12 8.95 -11.32
C ASP A 107 6.76 8.40 -10.89
N ASP A 108 6.38 7.22 -11.41
CA ASP A 108 5.11 6.61 -11.07
C ASP A 108 5.06 6.14 -9.61
N VAL A 109 6.19 5.83 -9.00
CA VAL A 109 6.26 5.54 -7.57
C VAL A 109 5.94 6.81 -6.78
N ASN A 110 6.50 7.95 -7.20
CA ASN A 110 6.21 9.24 -6.56
C ASN A 110 4.75 9.64 -6.73
N ILE A 111 4.17 9.41 -7.90
CA ILE A 111 2.75 9.68 -8.15
C ILE A 111 1.89 8.85 -7.20
N ALA A 112 2.18 7.57 -7.07
CA ALA A 112 1.44 6.68 -6.16
C ALA A 112 1.46 7.20 -4.73
N SER A 113 2.62 7.67 -4.26
CA SER A 113 2.75 8.21 -2.91
C SER A 113 1.90 9.47 -2.68
N ARG A 114 1.60 10.22 -3.74
CA ARG A 114 0.77 11.44 -3.67
C ARG A 114 -0.72 11.13 -3.77
N ILE A 115 -1.09 9.96 -4.24
CA ILE A 115 -2.49 9.54 -4.34
C ILE A 115 -3.01 9.07 -2.99
N GLU A 116 -2.19 8.40 -2.21
CA GLU A 116 -2.58 7.83 -0.93
C GLU A 116 -3.19 8.85 0.04
N PRO A 117 -2.64 10.07 0.20
CA PRO A 117 -3.22 11.05 1.12
C PRO A 117 -4.64 11.49 0.77
N PHE A 118 -5.08 11.30 -0.48
CA PHE A 118 -6.45 11.61 -0.90
C PHE A 118 -7.45 10.52 -0.55
N SER A 119 -6.99 9.37 -0.06
CA SER A 119 -7.88 8.30 0.38
C SER A 119 -8.67 8.75 1.60
N ALA A 120 -9.96 8.43 1.63
CA ALA A 120 -10.71 8.50 2.87
C ALA A 120 -10.14 7.47 3.85
N GLU A 121 -10.30 7.73 5.14
CA GLU A 121 -10.00 6.75 6.18
C GLU A 121 -10.83 5.50 5.95
N GLY A 122 -10.19 4.35 5.88
CA GLY A 122 -10.85 3.09 5.54
C GLY A 122 -11.18 2.92 4.06
N GLY A 123 -10.75 3.87 3.21
CA GLY A 123 -11.03 3.86 1.78
C GLY A 123 -9.82 3.51 0.93
N ILE A 124 -9.98 3.69 -0.37
CA ILE A 124 -8.93 3.46 -1.37
C ILE A 124 -9.03 4.56 -2.42
N ALA A 125 -7.96 5.33 -2.59
CA ALA A 125 -7.86 6.30 -3.68
C ALA A 125 -7.12 5.65 -4.85
N ILE A 126 -7.61 5.87 -6.06
CA ILE A 126 -7.01 5.30 -7.26
C ILE A 126 -6.75 6.39 -8.30
N SER A 127 -5.70 6.20 -9.09
CA SER A 127 -5.43 7.09 -10.22
C SER A 127 -6.35 6.77 -11.40
N ASN A 128 -6.39 7.67 -12.39
CA ASN A 128 -7.14 7.43 -13.62
C ASN A 128 -6.69 6.17 -14.34
N LYS A 129 -5.40 5.89 -14.36
CA LYS A 129 -4.88 4.66 -14.98
C LYS A 129 -5.43 3.41 -14.32
N VAL A 130 -5.55 3.41 -12.99
CA VAL A 130 -6.13 2.30 -12.25
C VAL A 130 -7.62 2.20 -12.54
N ASN A 131 -8.33 3.33 -12.55
CA ASN A 131 -9.74 3.35 -12.85
C ASN A 131 -10.02 2.79 -14.26
N ASP A 132 -9.23 3.18 -15.24
CA ASP A 132 -9.37 2.68 -16.62
C ASP A 132 -9.15 1.16 -16.67
N ALA A 133 -8.13 0.67 -15.97
CA ALA A 133 -7.84 -0.76 -15.93
C ALA A 133 -8.97 -1.57 -15.29
N ILE A 134 -9.54 -1.06 -14.21
CA ILE A 134 -10.67 -1.71 -13.52
C ILE A 134 -11.91 -1.71 -14.41
N THR A 135 -12.20 -0.61 -15.07
CA THR A 135 -13.39 -0.47 -15.93
C THR A 135 -13.40 -1.52 -17.05
N VAL A 136 -12.23 -1.88 -17.58
CA VAL A 136 -12.11 -2.91 -18.59
C VAL A 136 -12.24 -4.31 -18.00
N SER A 137 -11.80 -4.51 -16.74
CA SER A 137 -11.65 -5.84 -16.12
C SER A 137 -12.87 -6.27 -15.32
N TYR A 138 -13.64 -5.32 -14.81
CA TYR A 138 -14.86 -5.59 -14.05
C TYR A 138 -16.12 -5.16 -14.87
#